data_89443f540ba48c1e9370517369d96be2
#
_entry.id   89443f540ba48c1e9370517369d96be2
#
_cell.length_a   1.000
_cell.length_b   1.000
_cell.length_c   1.000
_cell.angle_alpha   90.00
_cell.angle_beta   90.00
_cell.angle_gamma   90.00
#
_symmetry.space_group_name_H-M   'P 1'
#
loop_
_entity.id
_entity.type
_entity.pdbx_description
1 polymer ?
#
loop_
_entity_poly.entity_id
_entity_poly.type
_entity_poly.pdbx_seq_one_letter_code
_entity_poly.pdbx_strand_id
1 'polypeptide(L)'
;MIEGLSPEISAQVWEAVEVTEGIRGLEFEDLPVITVLSPEDFEARVRMEVDSDLEDVEVDEALYKLLGLLEPDDDLRALYGELYGESVAGFYSSEDKELVIPASGEEFTGLQTMTLVHELIHALTDQHFDFGSRMEDLLENQMHDPASGLVGLVEGDATLAEFVYVNNLDSAARSRLAAEFADYEPPDIDIPQFMELALYFPYDAGFEYVLNRWREGGWSAVNDQYLDPPGSTEEIYEGAPSPTTEVIEMERPAGVLPEGYEEIYDYTWGFLNILVMFEQILGREVAVDAPTGWGGGRSLVGYA
;
A
#
# COMPACT_ATOMS: atom_id res chain seq x y z
N MET A 1 6.24 -7.33 -29.23
CA MET A 1 6.89 -8.30 -28.32
C MET A 1 7.75 -7.53 -27.38
N ILE A 2 7.64 -7.83 -26.11
CA ILE A 2 8.49 -7.25 -25.05
C ILE A 2 9.75 -8.11 -24.97
N GLU A 3 10.89 -7.46 -24.89
CA GLU A 3 12.19 -8.16 -24.87
C GLU A 3 12.29 -9.07 -23.63
N GLY A 4 12.67 -10.31 -23.83
CA GLY A 4 12.83 -11.31 -22.75
C GLY A 4 11.58 -12.11 -22.40
N LEU A 5 10.39 -11.73 -22.87
CA LEU A 5 9.13 -12.42 -22.60
C LEU A 5 8.74 -13.39 -23.72
N SER A 6 7.98 -14.46 -23.36
CA SER A 6 7.36 -15.33 -24.36
C SER A 6 6.38 -14.53 -25.24
N PRO A 7 6.09 -15.00 -26.47
CA PRO A 7 5.09 -14.34 -27.31
C PRO A 7 3.71 -14.27 -26.66
N GLU A 8 3.35 -15.31 -25.91
CA GLU A 8 2.06 -15.47 -25.23
C GLU A 8 1.95 -14.45 -24.07
N ILE A 9 2.93 -14.41 -23.18
CA ILE A 9 2.99 -13.42 -22.09
C ILE A 9 3.06 -11.99 -22.64
N SER A 10 3.87 -11.75 -23.70
CA SER A 10 3.90 -10.43 -24.36
C SER A 10 2.54 -9.99 -24.88
N ALA A 11 1.74 -10.93 -25.42
CA ALA A 11 0.39 -10.61 -25.91
C ALA A 11 -0.55 -10.27 -24.75
N GLN A 12 -0.50 -11.02 -23.64
CA GLN A 12 -1.30 -10.75 -22.44
C GLN A 12 -0.94 -9.42 -21.79
N VAL A 13 0.36 -9.07 -21.75
CA VAL A 13 0.80 -7.76 -21.25
C VAL A 13 0.23 -6.63 -22.11
N TRP A 14 0.31 -6.72 -23.45
CA TRP A 14 -0.26 -5.69 -24.31
C TRP A 14 -1.78 -5.57 -24.17
N GLU A 15 -2.50 -6.69 -23.99
CA GLU A 15 -3.94 -6.68 -23.71
C GLU A 15 -4.23 -6.00 -22.37
N ALA A 16 -3.45 -6.29 -21.33
CA ALA A 16 -3.59 -5.65 -20.02
C ALA A 16 -3.32 -4.14 -20.11
N VAL A 17 -2.29 -3.71 -20.85
CA VAL A 17 -2.01 -2.28 -21.10
C VAL A 17 -3.19 -1.58 -21.75
N GLU A 18 -3.72 -2.13 -22.86
CA GLU A 18 -4.89 -1.55 -23.56
C GLU A 18 -6.11 -1.46 -22.63
N VAL A 19 -6.32 -2.48 -21.80
CA VAL A 19 -7.42 -2.51 -20.83
C VAL A 19 -7.23 -1.47 -19.74
N THR A 20 -6.03 -1.36 -19.19
CA THR A 20 -5.67 -0.38 -18.15
C THR A 20 -5.88 1.04 -18.64
N GLU A 21 -5.35 1.38 -19.83
CA GLU A 21 -5.57 2.68 -20.47
C GLU A 21 -7.06 2.96 -20.71
N GLY A 22 -7.79 1.96 -21.18
CA GLY A 22 -9.23 2.07 -21.42
C GLY A 22 -10.05 2.30 -20.16
N ILE A 23 -9.68 1.67 -19.04
CA ILE A 23 -10.34 1.85 -17.74
C ILE A 23 -10.08 3.24 -17.20
N ARG A 24 -8.80 3.66 -17.15
CA ARG A 24 -8.41 4.93 -16.52
C ARG A 24 -8.61 6.15 -17.42
N GLY A 25 -8.72 5.95 -18.73
CA GLY A 25 -8.78 7.04 -19.71
C GLY A 25 -7.49 7.85 -19.78
N LEU A 26 -6.37 7.23 -19.43
CA LEU A 26 -5.01 7.74 -19.53
C LEU A 26 -4.23 6.84 -20.49
N GLU A 27 -3.21 7.36 -21.15
CA GLU A 27 -2.33 6.59 -22.05
C GLU A 27 -0.92 6.54 -21.45
N PHE A 28 -0.23 5.41 -21.56
CA PHE A 28 1.17 5.35 -21.17
C PHE A 28 2.03 6.24 -22.08
N GLU A 29 2.87 7.06 -21.51
CA GLU A 29 3.92 7.79 -22.25
C GLU A 29 5.04 6.82 -22.64
N ASP A 30 5.51 6.03 -21.68
CA ASP A 30 6.45 4.93 -21.85
C ASP A 30 5.99 3.75 -20.98
N LEU A 31 6.09 2.52 -21.48
CA LEU A 31 5.79 1.35 -20.66
C LEU A 31 6.86 1.15 -19.59
N PRO A 32 6.48 0.74 -18.36
CA PRO A 32 7.44 0.33 -17.37
C PRO A 32 8.27 -0.85 -17.86
N VAL A 33 9.44 -1.06 -17.28
CA VAL A 33 10.18 -2.29 -17.48
C VAL A 33 9.37 -3.42 -16.86
N ILE A 34 9.00 -4.43 -17.66
CA ILE A 34 8.21 -5.57 -17.15
C ILE A 34 9.12 -6.77 -17.00
N THR A 35 9.31 -7.19 -15.76
CA THR A 35 10.11 -8.33 -15.37
C THR A 35 9.23 -9.47 -14.90
N VAL A 36 9.33 -10.60 -15.58
CA VAL A 36 8.62 -11.83 -15.22
C VAL A 36 9.62 -12.81 -14.62
N LEU A 37 9.41 -13.19 -13.37
CA LEU A 37 10.29 -14.06 -12.62
C LEU A 37 9.64 -15.43 -12.35
N SER A 38 10.47 -16.45 -12.10
CA SER A 38 9.96 -17.68 -11.48
C SER A 38 9.44 -17.36 -10.07
N PRO A 39 8.50 -18.16 -9.51
CA PRO A 39 8.02 -17.91 -8.14
C PRO A 39 9.15 -17.85 -7.10
N GLU A 40 10.19 -18.70 -7.23
CA GLU A 40 11.35 -18.72 -6.33
C GLU A 40 12.19 -17.43 -6.46
N ASP A 41 12.46 -16.97 -7.70
CA ASP A 41 13.22 -15.73 -7.93
C ASP A 41 12.41 -14.51 -7.52
N PHE A 42 11.09 -14.52 -7.69
CA PHE A 42 10.19 -13.46 -7.25
C PHE A 42 10.19 -13.33 -5.72
N GLU A 43 10.02 -14.43 -5.00
CA GLU A 43 10.10 -14.44 -3.53
C GLU A 43 11.45 -13.89 -3.04
N ALA A 44 12.55 -14.28 -3.69
CA ALA A 44 13.87 -13.77 -3.37
C ALA A 44 13.98 -12.24 -3.64
N ARG A 45 13.37 -11.74 -4.72
CA ARG A 45 13.33 -10.30 -5.05
C ARG A 45 12.51 -9.52 -4.02
N VAL A 46 11.30 -10.00 -3.66
CA VAL A 46 10.46 -9.37 -2.63
C VAL A 46 11.20 -9.27 -1.30
N ARG A 47 11.88 -10.34 -0.88
CA ARG A 47 12.67 -10.32 0.35
C ARG A 47 13.79 -9.26 0.33
N MET A 48 14.45 -9.09 -0.82
CA MET A 48 15.49 -8.05 -0.95
C MET A 48 14.90 -6.64 -0.81
N GLU A 49 13.73 -6.38 -1.41
CA GLU A 49 13.05 -5.08 -1.29
C GLU A 49 12.66 -4.82 0.18
N VAL A 50 11.98 -5.78 0.81
CA VAL A 50 11.57 -5.69 2.22
C VAL A 50 12.79 -5.48 3.14
N ASP A 51 13.89 -6.22 2.93
CA ASP A 51 15.09 -6.06 3.75
C ASP A 51 15.72 -4.67 3.61
N SER A 52 15.62 -4.04 2.43
CA SER A 52 16.12 -2.67 2.23
C SER A 52 15.25 -1.62 2.93
N ASP A 53 13.95 -1.85 3.02
CA ASP A 53 13.00 -0.94 3.66
C ASP A 53 12.98 -1.04 5.20
N LEU A 54 13.62 -2.07 5.75
CA LEU A 54 13.61 -2.36 7.19
C LEU A 54 14.91 -1.91 7.91
N GLU A 55 15.52 -0.78 7.51
CA GLU A 55 16.75 -0.29 8.15
C GLU A 55 16.59 -0.01 9.66
N ASP A 56 15.45 0.58 10.06
CA ASP A 56 15.17 0.98 11.44
C ASP A 56 14.18 0.03 12.18
N VAL A 57 13.95 -1.17 11.64
CA VAL A 57 12.94 -2.10 12.18
C VAL A 57 13.13 -2.44 13.66
N GLU A 58 14.37 -2.45 14.17
CA GLU A 58 14.65 -2.71 15.59
C GLU A 58 14.12 -1.59 16.49
N VAL A 59 14.03 -0.36 15.99
CA VAL A 59 13.45 0.78 16.72
C VAL A 59 11.94 0.63 16.78
N ASP A 60 11.32 0.30 15.66
CA ASP A 60 9.88 0.05 15.58
C ASP A 60 9.48 -1.15 16.45
N GLU A 61 10.25 -2.23 16.41
CA GLU A 61 10.04 -3.40 17.27
C GLU A 61 10.05 -3.02 18.75
N ALA A 62 11.07 -2.26 19.17
CA ALA A 62 11.17 -1.80 20.56
C ALA A 62 9.98 -0.90 20.94
N LEU A 63 9.55 -0.02 20.06
CA LEU A 63 8.39 0.84 20.26
C LEU A 63 7.10 0.04 20.35
N TYR A 64 6.86 -0.91 19.43
CA TYR A 64 5.66 -1.74 19.44
C TYR A 64 5.58 -2.66 20.66
N LYS A 65 6.72 -3.22 21.11
CA LYS A 65 6.80 -3.95 22.39
C LYS A 65 6.48 -3.06 23.59
N LEU A 66 6.98 -1.83 23.60
CA LEU A 66 6.69 -0.87 24.67
C LEU A 66 5.21 -0.48 24.72
N LEU A 67 4.55 -0.40 23.58
CA LEU A 67 3.12 -0.10 23.45
C LEU A 67 2.23 -1.32 23.70
N GLY A 68 2.80 -2.52 23.81
CA GLY A 68 2.04 -3.76 23.96
C GLY A 68 1.36 -4.22 22.69
N LEU A 69 1.86 -3.82 21.53
CA LEU A 69 1.41 -4.28 20.21
C LEU A 69 2.13 -5.56 19.77
N LEU A 70 3.34 -5.78 20.28
CA LEU A 70 4.13 -6.99 20.10
C LEU A 70 4.40 -7.65 21.47
N GLU A 71 4.47 -8.97 21.47
CA GLU A 71 4.95 -9.73 22.62
C GLU A 71 6.47 -9.58 22.76
N PRO A 72 7.04 -9.80 23.96
CA PRO A 72 8.48 -9.64 24.19
C PRO A 72 9.38 -10.52 23.29
N ASP A 73 8.86 -11.69 22.88
CA ASP A 73 9.60 -12.69 22.09
C ASP A 73 9.34 -12.55 20.57
N ASP A 74 8.48 -11.62 20.13
CA ASP A 74 8.23 -11.37 18.71
C ASP A 74 9.46 -10.75 18.03
N ASP A 75 9.66 -11.09 16.77
CA ASP A 75 10.68 -10.56 15.87
C ASP A 75 9.98 -9.85 14.71
N LEU A 76 9.94 -8.52 14.74
CA LEU A 76 9.21 -7.72 13.75
C LEU A 76 9.75 -7.90 12.32
N ARG A 77 11.08 -8.05 12.17
CA ARG A 77 11.69 -8.32 10.87
C ARG A 77 11.24 -9.66 10.30
N ALA A 78 11.16 -10.69 11.15
CA ALA A 78 10.65 -12.00 10.74
C ALA A 78 9.18 -11.93 10.34
N LEU A 79 8.35 -11.20 11.12
CA LEU A 79 6.92 -11.00 10.83
C LEU A 79 6.70 -10.27 9.49
N TYR A 80 7.46 -9.22 9.20
CA TYR A 80 7.40 -8.55 7.90
C TYR A 80 7.89 -9.46 6.76
N GLY A 81 8.96 -10.20 6.97
CA GLY A 81 9.49 -11.15 5.98
C GLY A 81 8.48 -12.25 5.63
N GLU A 82 7.74 -12.76 6.62
CA GLU A 82 6.66 -13.73 6.41
C GLU A 82 5.47 -13.07 5.70
N LEU A 83 5.02 -11.92 6.19
CA LEU A 83 3.89 -11.20 5.63
C LEU A 83 4.08 -10.85 4.16
N TYR A 84 5.16 -10.15 3.82
CA TYR A 84 5.39 -9.70 2.45
C TYR A 84 5.87 -10.83 1.54
N GLY A 85 6.65 -11.79 2.05
CA GLY A 85 7.14 -12.90 1.27
C GLY A 85 6.04 -13.81 0.72
N GLU A 86 4.90 -13.92 1.43
CA GLU A 86 3.79 -14.80 1.05
C GLU A 86 2.58 -14.05 0.48
N SER A 87 2.43 -12.74 0.77
CA SER A 87 1.23 -11.97 0.40
C SER A 87 1.38 -11.19 -0.91
N VAL A 88 2.60 -10.86 -1.32
CA VAL A 88 2.84 -10.05 -2.52
C VAL A 88 2.67 -10.90 -3.78
N ALA A 89 1.75 -10.51 -4.66
CA ALA A 89 1.46 -11.20 -5.91
C ALA A 89 2.13 -10.57 -7.14
N GLY A 90 2.65 -9.36 -7.02
CA GLY A 90 3.37 -8.54 -7.98
C GLY A 90 3.67 -7.20 -7.33
N PHE A 91 4.53 -6.39 -7.92
CA PHE A 91 4.74 -5.01 -7.46
C PHE A 91 5.27 -4.11 -8.57
N TYR A 92 5.00 -2.81 -8.45
CA TYR A 92 5.59 -1.75 -9.23
C TYR A 92 6.56 -0.94 -8.36
N SER A 93 7.82 -0.82 -8.81
CA SER A 93 8.81 0.09 -8.22
C SER A 93 8.73 1.45 -8.90
N SER A 94 8.35 2.48 -8.17
CA SER A 94 8.33 3.85 -8.67
C SER A 94 9.73 4.43 -8.84
N GLU A 95 10.74 3.93 -8.11
CA GLU A 95 12.14 4.33 -8.26
C GLU A 95 12.73 3.78 -9.56
N ASP A 96 12.62 2.46 -9.78
CA ASP A 96 13.19 1.78 -10.95
C ASP A 96 12.30 1.87 -12.20
N LYS A 97 11.05 2.32 -12.06
CA LYS A 97 9.99 2.25 -13.10
C LYS A 97 9.84 0.82 -13.65
N GLU A 98 9.93 -0.14 -12.75
CA GLU A 98 9.88 -1.57 -13.03
C GLU A 98 8.63 -2.21 -12.42
N LEU A 99 7.96 -3.05 -13.19
CA LEU A 99 6.86 -3.91 -12.75
C LEU A 99 7.36 -5.34 -12.71
N VAL A 100 7.28 -5.97 -11.54
CA VAL A 100 7.75 -7.35 -11.32
C VAL A 100 6.56 -8.25 -11.00
N ILE A 101 6.42 -9.34 -11.75
CA ILE A 101 5.32 -10.30 -11.57
C ILE A 101 5.83 -11.74 -11.68
N PRO A 102 5.37 -12.68 -10.81
CA PRO A 102 5.73 -14.08 -10.94
C PRO A 102 4.92 -14.79 -12.02
N ALA A 103 5.54 -15.72 -12.76
CA ALA A 103 4.84 -16.66 -13.61
C ALA A 103 5.49 -18.04 -13.57
N SER A 104 4.65 -19.08 -13.54
CA SER A 104 5.10 -20.48 -13.55
C SER A 104 4.95 -21.15 -14.91
N GLY A 105 4.31 -20.49 -15.88
CA GLY A 105 3.93 -21.07 -17.18
C GLY A 105 4.30 -20.20 -18.37
N GLU A 106 3.79 -20.60 -19.53
CA GLU A 106 3.95 -19.83 -20.77
C GLU A 106 2.90 -18.71 -20.92
N GLU A 107 1.88 -18.73 -20.06
CA GLU A 107 0.78 -17.74 -20.02
C GLU A 107 0.50 -17.34 -18.56
N PHE A 108 0.02 -16.12 -18.33
CA PHE A 108 -0.52 -15.70 -17.04
C PHE A 108 -1.89 -16.34 -16.79
N THR A 109 -2.14 -16.69 -15.54
CA THR A 109 -3.47 -17.06 -15.04
C THR A 109 -4.39 -15.83 -14.97
N GLY A 110 -5.67 -16.03 -14.67
CA GLY A 110 -6.60 -14.92 -14.45
C GLY A 110 -6.22 -14.05 -13.26
N LEU A 111 -5.78 -14.66 -12.16
CA LEU A 111 -5.29 -13.95 -10.98
C LEU A 111 -4.04 -13.14 -11.31
N GLN A 112 -3.05 -13.72 -12.00
CA GLN A 112 -1.84 -13.00 -12.40
C GLN A 112 -2.14 -11.85 -13.36
N THR A 113 -3.12 -12.02 -14.27
CA THR A 113 -3.55 -10.93 -15.17
C THR A 113 -4.24 -9.81 -14.38
N MET A 114 -5.01 -10.13 -13.37
CA MET A 114 -5.65 -9.16 -12.48
C MET A 114 -4.59 -8.37 -11.69
N THR A 115 -3.60 -9.04 -11.09
CA THR A 115 -2.44 -8.40 -10.46
C THR A 115 -1.68 -7.51 -11.45
N LEU A 116 -1.43 -8.00 -12.68
CA LEU A 116 -0.76 -7.21 -13.71
C LEU A 116 -1.52 -5.91 -14.01
N VAL A 117 -2.85 -5.95 -14.09
CA VAL A 117 -3.67 -4.74 -14.27
C VAL A 117 -3.51 -3.79 -13.07
N HIS A 118 -3.52 -4.31 -11.85
CA HIS A 118 -3.28 -3.54 -10.62
C HIS A 118 -1.94 -2.78 -10.68
N GLU A 119 -0.85 -3.50 -10.95
CA GLU A 119 0.49 -2.89 -11.03
C GLU A 119 0.64 -1.91 -12.22
N LEU A 120 -0.03 -2.18 -13.33
CA LEU A 120 -0.07 -1.26 -14.46
C LEU A 120 -0.81 0.04 -14.12
N ILE A 121 -1.80 0.02 -13.23
CA ILE A 121 -2.43 1.25 -12.73
C ILE A 121 -1.43 2.08 -11.94
N HIS A 122 -0.65 1.46 -11.06
CA HIS A 122 0.41 2.18 -10.35
C HIS A 122 1.39 2.83 -11.31
N ALA A 123 1.90 2.06 -12.28
CA ALA A 123 2.83 2.60 -13.28
C ALA A 123 2.22 3.74 -14.11
N LEU A 124 0.96 3.61 -14.53
CA LEU A 124 0.25 4.61 -15.31
C LEU A 124 0.01 5.90 -14.52
N THR A 125 -0.46 5.78 -13.28
CA THR A 125 -0.76 6.93 -12.42
C THR A 125 0.52 7.61 -11.93
N ASP A 126 1.60 6.86 -11.70
CA ASP A 126 2.91 7.43 -11.37
C ASP A 126 3.47 8.28 -12.52
N GLN A 127 3.36 7.82 -13.78
CA GLN A 127 3.76 8.62 -14.94
C GLN A 127 3.01 9.94 -15.07
N HIS A 128 1.72 9.95 -14.73
CA HIS A 128 0.89 11.14 -14.90
C HIS A 128 0.92 12.10 -13.71
N PHE A 129 1.16 11.59 -12.50
CA PHE A 129 0.99 12.35 -11.26
C PHE A 129 2.23 12.36 -10.36
N ASP A 130 3.27 11.58 -10.71
CA ASP A 130 4.56 11.52 -10.01
C ASP A 130 4.40 11.27 -8.49
N PHE A 131 3.51 10.28 -8.16
CA PHE A 131 3.26 9.96 -6.76
C PHE A 131 4.49 9.36 -6.07
N GLY A 132 5.37 8.68 -6.82
CA GLY A 132 6.60 8.11 -6.28
C GLY A 132 7.51 9.18 -5.69
N SER A 133 7.84 10.24 -6.44
CA SER A 133 8.65 11.35 -5.92
C SER A 133 7.96 12.05 -4.75
N ARG A 134 6.63 12.17 -4.79
CA ARG A 134 5.88 12.75 -3.67
C ARG A 134 5.95 11.88 -2.43
N MET A 135 5.90 10.55 -2.56
CA MET A 135 6.08 9.62 -1.46
C MET A 135 7.44 9.78 -0.81
N GLU A 136 8.50 9.86 -1.64
CA GLU A 136 9.86 10.08 -1.19
C GLU A 136 9.98 11.41 -0.40
N ASP A 137 9.45 12.51 -0.96
CA ASP A 137 9.42 13.82 -0.28
C ASP A 137 8.71 13.75 1.08
N LEU A 138 7.58 13.05 1.18
CA LEU A 138 6.84 12.90 2.43
C LEU A 138 7.64 12.12 3.49
N LEU A 139 8.27 11.02 3.08
CA LEU A 139 9.07 10.19 3.99
C LEU A 139 10.35 10.90 4.43
N GLU A 140 11.07 11.58 3.53
CA GLU A 140 12.25 12.39 3.88
C GLU A 140 11.92 13.50 4.89
N ASN A 141 10.72 14.08 4.82
CA ASN A 141 10.24 15.10 5.76
C ASN A 141 9.52 14.52 6.98
N GLN A 142 9.57 13.20 7.18
CA GLN A 142 8.94 12.49 8.31
C GLN A 142 7.42 12.72 8.41
N MET A 143 6.77 12.92 7.29
CA MET A 143 5.32 13.11 7.16
C MET A 143 4.62 11.76 6.96
N HIS A 144 4.74 10.86 7.93
CA HIS A 144 4.29 9.46 7.82
C HIS A 144 2.78 9.31 7.63
N ASP A 145 1.95 10.09 8.31
CA ASP A 145 0.49 10.00 8.15
C ASP A 145 0.01 10.50 6.77
N PRO A 146 0.48 11.64 6.23
CA PRO A 146 0.26 12.00 4.84
C PRO A 146 0.77 10.96 3.83
N ALA A 147 1.94 10.34 4.09
CA ALA A 147 2.46 9.26 3.25
C ALA A 147 1.50 8.06 3.24
N SER A 148 1.01 7.63 4.42
CA SER A 148 0.00 6.56 4.52
C SER A 148 -1.34 6.95 3.88
N GLY A 149 -1.72 8.23 3.91
CA GLY A 149 -2.87 8.76 3.18
C GLY A 149 -2.69 8.65 1.66
N LEU A 150 -1.49 8.97 1.15
CA LEU A 150 -1.14 8.81 -0.26
C LEU A 150 -1.16 7.33 -0.67
N VAL A 151 -0.65 6.41 0.16
CA VAL A 151 -0.77 4.95 -0.07
C VAL A 151 -2.24 4.56 -0.21
N GLY A 152 -3.10 5.04 0.69
CA GLY A 152 -4.54 4.79 0.61
C GLY A 152 -5.19 5.27 -0.69
N LEU A 153 -4.76 6.41 -1.24
CA LEU A 153 -5.22 6.90 -2.55
C LEU A 153 -4.73 5.98 -3.68
N VAL A 154 -3.44 5.65 -3.68
CA VAL A 154 -2.78 4.88 -4.75
C VAL A 154 -3.32 3.45 -4.82
N GLU A 155 -3.42 2.77 -3.69
CA GLU A 155 -3.98 1.41 -3.60
C GLU A 155 -5.49 1.38 -3.86
N GLY A 156 -6.20 2.39 -3.37
CA GLY A 156 -7.64 2.52 -3.63
C GLY A 156 -7.96 2.72 -5.11
N ASP A 157 -7.14 3.48 -5.85
CA ASP A 157 -7.27 3.67 -7.28
C ASP A 157 -7.02 2.36 -8.06
N ALA A 158 -5.94 1.66 -7.75
CA ALA A 158 -5.62 0.38 -8.37
C ALA A 158 -6.70 -0.68 -8.07
N THR A 159 -7.17 -0.76 -6.82
CA THR A 159 -8.26 -1.67 -6.42
C THR A 159 -9.58 -1.35 -7.12
N LEU A 160 -9.93 -0.07 -7.29
CA LEU A 160 -11.11 0.31 -8.06
C LEU A 160 -10.99 -0.05 -9.54
N ALA A 161 -9.83 0.17 -10.14
CA ALA A 161 -9.60 -0.19 -11.54
C ALA A 161 -9.64 -1.70 -11.74
N GLU A 162 -9.08 -2.48 -10.83
CA GLU A 162 -9.19 -3.94 -10.78
C GLU A 162 -10.65 -4.40 -10.67
N PHE A 163 -11.43 -3.79 -9.78
CA PHE A 163 -12.86 -4.05 -9.69
C PHE A 163 -13.59 -3.77 -11.00
N VAL A 164 -13.27 -2.67 -11.70
CA VAL A 164 -13.83 -2.34 -13.03
C VAL A 164 -13.38 -3.37 -14.06
N TYR A 165 -12.11 -3.79 -14.04
CA TYR A 165 -11.58 -4.84 -14.91
C TYR A 165 -12.38 -6.13 -14.79
N VAL A 166 -12.52 -6.66 -13.57
CA VAL A 166 -13.25 -7.92 -13.30
C VAL A 166 -14.70 -7.82 -13.75
N ASN A 167 -15.36 -6.67 -13.56
CA ASN A 167 -16.74 -6.48 -13.98
C ASN A 167 -16.89 -6.37 -15.50
N ASN A 168 -15.86 -6.01 -16.24
CA ASN A 168 -15.87 -5.94 -17.70
C ASN A 168 -15.49 -7.26 -18.38
N LEU A 169 -14.99 -8.26 -17.65
CA LEU A 169 -14.72 -9.59 -18.18
C LEU A 169 -15.97 -10.24 -18.78
N ASP A 170 -15.81 -10.97 -19.85
CA ASP A 170 -16.88 -11.82 -20.36
C ASP A 170 -17.23 -12.95 -19.37
N SER A 171 -18.36 -13.61 -19.59
CA SER A 171 -18.84 -14.64 -18.65
C SER A 171 -17.90 -15.84 -18.52
N ALA A 172 -17.14 -16.19 -19.57
CA ALA A 172 -16.22 -17.30 -19.55
C ALA A 172 -14.94 -16.95 -18.78
N ALA A 173 -14.36 -15.77 -19.01
CA ALA A 173 -13.20 -15.26 -18.31
C ALA A 173 -13.52 -15.07 -16.81
N ARG A 174 -14.68 -14.49 -16.48
CA ARG A 174 -15.14 -14.32 -15.11
C ARG A 174 -15.34 -15.67 -14.38
N SER A 175 -15.87 -16.67 -15.08
CA SER A 175 -16.03 -18.01 -14.48
C SER A 175 -14.69 -18.70 -14.25
N ARG A 176 -13.70 -18.50 -15.11
CA ARG A 176 -12.33 -19.02 -14.89
C ARG A 176 -11.69 -18.35 -13.68
N LEU A 177 -11.71 -17.02 -13.64
CA LEU A 177 -11.19 -16.25 -12.52
C LEU A 177 -11.85 -16.65 -11.19
N ALA A 178 -13.17 -16.82 -11.16
CA ALA A 178 -13.88 -17.28 -9.97
C ALA A 178 -13.48 -18.70 -9.54
N ALA A 179 -13.14 -19.59 -10.48
CA ALA A 179 -12.63 -20.91 -10.15
C ALA A 179 -11.19 -20.82 -9.56
N GLU A 180 -10.34 -19.97 -10.12
CA GLU A 180 -8.99 -19.72 -9.57
C GLU A 180 -9.06 -19.15 -8.16
N PHE A 181 -9.96 -18.21 -7.87
CA PHE A 181 -10.20 -17.70 -6.51
C PHE A 181 -10.71 -18.79 -5.56
N ALA A 182 -11.55 -19.71 -6.03
CA ALA A 182 -12.09 -20.79 -5.20
C ALA A 182 -11.01 -21.84 -4.85
N ASP A 183 -9.99 -21.97 -5.71
CA ASP A 183 -8.86 -22.88 -5.50
C ASP A 183 -7.67 -22.18 -4.80
N TYR A 184 -7.73 -20.85 -4.63
CA TYR A 184 -6.69 -20.09 -3.93
C TYR A 184 -6.83 -20.27 -2.42
N GLU A 185 -5.79 -20.75 -1.80
CA GLU A 185 -5.66 -20.83 -0.35
C GLU A 185 -4.75 -19.69 0.09
N PRO A 186 -5.28 -18.65 0.79
CA PRO A 186 -4.44 -17.59 1.31
C PRO A 186 -3.43 -18.16 2.31
N PRO A 187 -2.24 -17.59 2.39
CA PRO A 187 -1.25 -18.02 3.37
C PRO A 187 -1.82 -17.89 4.80
N ASP A 188 -1.55 -18.89 5.63
CA ASP A 188 -1.93 -18.89 7.05
C ASP A 188 -0.79 -18.23 7.85
N ILE A 189 -0.78 -16.89 7.85
CA ILE A 189 0.25 -16.09 8.50
C ILE A 189 -0.28 -15.66 9.88
N ASP A 190 0.46 -16.03 10.93
CA ASP A 190 0.13 -15.64 12.32
C ASP A 190 0.81 -14.31 12.64
N ILE A 191 0.17 -13.20 12.26
CA ILE A 191 0.64 -11.85 12.53
C ILE A 191 -0.23 -11.13 13.55
N PRO A 192 0.34 -10.20 14.33
CA PRO A 192 -0.44 -9.35 15.22
C PRO A 192 -1.53 -8.58 14.49
N GLN A 193 -2.70 -8.45 15.13
CA GLN A 193 -3.88 -7.82 14.53
C GLN A 193 -3.61 -6.39 14.01
N PHE A 194 -2.77 -5.61 14.68
CA PHE A 194 -2.46 -4.26 14.23
C PHE A 194 -1.74 -4.24 12.87
N MET A 195 -0.89 -5.25 12.58
CA MET A 195 -0.22 -5.39 11.29
C MET A 195 -1.22 -5.77 10.19
N GLU A 196 -2.13 -6.69 10.49
CA GLU A 196 -3.19 -7.08 9.56
C GLU A 196 -4.07 -5.86 9.19
N LEU A 197 -4.49 -5.08 10.18
CA LEU A 197 -5.30 -3.88 9.97
C LEU A 197 -4.55 -2.80 9.18
N ALA A 198 -3.28 -2.58 9.49
CA ALA A 198 -2.45 -1.62 8.75
C ALA A 198 -2.25 -2.05 7.29
N LEU A 199 -2.06 -3.35 7.04
CA LEU A 199 -1.91 -3.92 5.71
C LEU A 199 -3.17 -3.72 4.84
N TYR A 200 -4.35 -4.01 5.40
CA TYR A 200 -5.60 -3.95 4.63
C TYR A 200 -6.20 -2.55 4.53
N PHE A 201 -5.81 -1.62 5.40
CA PHE A 201 -6.36 -0.26 5.39
C PHE A 201 -6.29 0.45 4.03
N PRO A 202 -5.17 0.44 3.27
CA PRO A 202 -5.11 1.08 1.96
C PRO A 202 -6.08 0.47 0.95
N TYR A 203 -6.27 -0.84 1.01
CA TYR A 203 -7.16 -1.57 0.09
C TYR A 203 -8.63 -1.42 0.46
N ASP A 204 -8.97 -1.42 1.74
CA ASP A 204 -10.36 -1.31 2.21
C ASP A 204 -10.84 0.14 2.26
N ALA A 205 -10.23 0.97 3.11
CA ALA A 205 -10.60 2.38 3.27
C ALA A 205 -10.22 3.21 2.04
N GLY A 206 -9.05 2.92 1.44
CA GLY A 206 -8.62 3.58 0.20
C GLY A 206 -9.57 3.28 -0.96
N PHE A 207 -10.01 2.04 -1.14
CA PHE A 207 -11.02 1.70 -2.15
C PHE A 207 -12.33 2.49 -1.93
N GLU A 208 -12.84 2.52 -0.71
CA GLU A 208 -14.07 3.26 -0.37
C GLU A 208 -13.92 4.77 -0.65
N TYR A 209 -12.78 5.34 -0.28
CA TYR A 209 -12.44 6.74 -0.56
C TYR A 209 -12.45 7.02 -2.06
N VAL A 210 -11.69 6.26 -2.86
CA VAL A 210 -11.58 6.45 -4.30
C VAL A 210 -12.91 6.16 -5.01
N LEU A 211 -13.63 5.12 -4.60
CA LEU A 211 -14.97 4.81 -5.14
C LEU A 211 -15.95 5.97 -4.94
N ASN A 212 -15.90 6.65 -3.81
CA ASN A 212 -16.74 7.82 -3.55
C ASN A 212 -16.37 8.98 -4.47
N ARG A 213 -15.09 9.27 -4.68
CA ARG A 213 -14.63 10.28 -5.66
C ARG A 213 -15.06 9.92 -7.08
N TRP A 214 -14.88 8.64 -7.46
CA TRP A 214 -15.31 8.16 -8.77
C TRP A 214 -16.83 8.29 -8.98
N ARG A 215 -17.64 8.03 -7.96
CA ARG A 215 -19.11 8.24 -8.03
C ARG A 215 -19.50 9.70 -8.20
N GLU A 216 -18.73 10.63 -7.68
CA GLU A 216 -18.95 12.08 -7.78
C GLU A 216 -18.63 12.63 -9.16
N GLY A 217 -17.55 12.19 -9.82
CA GLY A 217 -17.08 12.78 -11.06
C GLY A 217 -16.29 11.86 -12.00
N GLY A 218 -16.37 10.54 -11.81
CA GLY A 218 -15.62 9.58 -12.62
C GLY A 218 -14.11 9.69 -12.36
N TRP A 219 -13.34 9.17 -13.28
CA TRP A 219 -11.86 9.18 -13.16
C TRP A 219 -11.26 10.59 -13.08
N SER A 220 -11.94 11.62 -13.58
CA SER A 220 -11.47 13.00 -13.42
C SER A 220 -11.43 13.41 -11.96
N ALA A 221 -12.44 13.05 -11.16
CA ALA A 221 -12.46 13.36 -9.73
C ALA A 221 -11.41 12.55 -8.93
N VAL A 222 -11.08 11.35 -9.40
CA VAL A 222 -9.96 10.56 -8.84
C VAL A 222 -8.62 11.22 -9.19
N ASN A 223 -8.43 11.65 -10.44
CA ASN A 223 -7.22 12.34 -10.88
C ASN A 223 -6.97 13.63 -10.09
N ASP A 224 -8.04 14.36 -9.74
CA ASP A 224 -7.95 15.59 -8.93
C ASP A 224 -7.37 15.30 -7.54
N GLN A 225 -7.55 14.09 -6.99
CA GLN A 225 -6.97 13.70 -5.70
C GLN A 225 -5.43 13.56 -5.75
N TYR A 226 -4.86 13.19 -6.88
CA TYR A 226 -3.40 13.17 -7.04
C TYR A 226 -2.79 14.56 -7.10
N LEU A 227 -3.56 15.57 -7.54
CA LEU A 227 -3.11 16.98 -7.56
C LEU A 227 -3.14 17.61 -6.17
N ASP A 228 -4.07 17.18 -5.33
CA ASP A 228 -4.23 17.61 -3.92
C ASP A 228 -4.55 16.37 -3.07
N PRO A 229 -3.54 15.53 -2.75
CA PRO A 229 -3.77 14.25 -2.09
C PRO A 229 -4.25 14.41 -0.65
N PRO A 230 -4.89 13.35 -0.12
CA PRO A 230 -5.27 13.30 1.29
C PRO A 230 -4.10 13.63 2.20
N GLY A 231 -4.29 14.57 3.10
CA GLY A 231 -3.27 15.02 4.05
C GLY A 231 -3.14 14.11 5.27
N SER A 232 -4.01 13.09 5.40
CA SER A 232 -4.01 12.18 6.54
C SER A 232 -4.76 10.88 6.24
N THR A 233 -4.50 9.85 7.04
CA THR A 233 -5.29 8.61 7.01
C THR A 233 -6.73 8.78 7.52
N GLU A 234 -7.03 9.83 8.31
CA GLU A 234 -8.39 10.17 8.69
C GLU A 234 -9.24 10.59 7.48
N GLU A 235 -8.67 11.37 6.55
CA GLU A 235 -9.37 11.77 5.31
C GLU A 235 -9.71 10.57 4.45
N ILE A 236 -8.82 9.60 4.36
CA ILE A 236 -9.09 8.32 3.68
C ILE A 236 -10.24 7.58 4.36
N TYR A 237 -10.19 7.45 5.68
CA TYR A 237 -11.18 6.70 6.45
C TYR A 237 -12.57 7.33 6.44
N GLU A 238 -12.65 8.65 6.59
CA GLU A 238 -13.93 9.37 6.59
C GLU A 238 -14.48 9.62 5.17
N GLY A 239 -13.66 9.45 4.13
CA GLY A 239 -14.06 9.62 2.74
C GLY A 239 -14.29 11.08 2.33
N ALA A 240 -13.88 12.03 3.14
CA ALA A 240 -14.00 13.47 2.86
C ALA A 240 -12.90 14.25 3.57
N PRO A 241 -12.46 15.41 3.03
CA PRO A 241 -11.62 16.32 3.79
C PRO A 241 -12.30 16.64 5.11
N SER A 242 -11.72 16.20 6.22
CA SER A 242 -12.25 16.53 7.53
C SER A 242 -11.91 17.98 7.84
N PRO A 243 -12.88 18.85 8.11
CA PRO A 243 -12.59 20.22 8.54
C PRO A 243 -11.92 20.25 9.93
N THR A 244 -11.78 19.11 10.58
CA THR A 244 -11.12 18.93 11.88
C THR A 244 -9.69 18.41 11.74
N THR A 245 -9.28 17.94 10.57
CA THR A 245 -7.90 17.54 10.28
C THR A 245 -7.05 18.75 9.92
N GLU A 246 -6.91 19.72 10.83
CA GLU A 246 -5.69 20.50 10.82
C GLU A 246 -4.57 19.53 11.20
N VAL A 247 -3.69 19.18 10.24
CA VAL A 247 -2.40 18.59 10.56
C VAL A 247 -1.74 19.50 11.56
N ILE A 248 -1.78 19.11 12.82
CA ILE A 248 -1.15 19.90 13.89
C ILE A 248 0.34 19.67 13.71
N GLU A 249 1.03 20.60 13.09
CA GLU A 249 2.50 20.65 13.14
C GLU A 249 2.90 20.77 14.62
N MET A 250 3.19 19.60 15.21
CA MET A 250 3.72 19.58 16.57
C MET A 250 5.18 19.98 16.51
N GLU A 251 5.47 21.20 17.05
CA GLU A 251 6.85 21.58 17.27
C GLU A 251 7.56 20.53 18.14
N ARG A 252 8.73 20.13 17.70
CA ARG A 252 9.57 19.21 18.46
C ARG A 252 9.87 19.82 19.83
N PRO A 253 9.41 19.24 20.94
CA PRO A 253 9.63 19.83 22.23
C PRO A 253 11.11 19.68 22.62
N ALA A 254 11.78 20.78 22.86
CA ALA A 254 13.17 20.76 23.33
C ALA A 254 13.29 20.14 24.74
N GLY A 255 14.23 19.24 24.91
CA GLY A 255 14.56 18.65 26.23
C GLY A 255 13.56 17.62 26.74
N VAL A 256 12.85 16.94 25.87
CA VAL A 256 11.90 15.86 26.25
C VAL A 256 12.66 14.59 26.69
N LEU A 257 13.77 14.28 26.02
CA LEU A 257 14.59 13.15 26.44
C LEU A 257 15.42 13.49 27.69
N PRO A 258 15.54 12.55 28.63
CA PRO A 258 16.40 12.75 29.81
C PRO A 258 17.86 13.02 29.42
N GLU A 259 18.62 13.65 30.34
CA GLU A 259 20.06 13.87 30.14
C GLU A 259 20.79 12.52 29.98
N GLY A 260 21.58 12.39 28.91
CA GLY A 260 22.31 11.18 28.56
C GLY A 260 21.63 10.25 27.58
N TYR A 261 20.41 10.59 27.14
CA TYR A 261 19.74 9.86 26.08
C TYR A 261 20.05 10.50 24.72
N GLU A 262 20.39 9.66 23.76
CA GLU A 262 20.47 10.05 22.35
C GLU A 262 19.14 9.73 21.65
N GLU A 263 18.64 10.65 20.85
CA GLU A 263 17.47 10.44 20.03
C GLU A 263 17.83 9.58 18.83
N ILE A 264 17.02 8.55 18.58
CA ILE A 264 17.19 7.63 17.46
C ILE A 264 16.03 7.69 16.49
N TYR A 265 14.87 8.21 16.90
CA TYR A 265 13.67 8.17 16.10
C TYR A 265 12.70 9.29 16.44
N ASP A 266 12.13 9.89 15.42
CA ASP A 266 11.11 10.91 15.48
C ASP A 266 9.98 10.52 14.53
N TYR A 267 8.79 10.21 15.04
CA TYR A 267 7.68 9.66 14.27
C TYR A 267 6.40 10.47 14.47
N THR A 268 5.69 10.69 13.37
CA THR A 268 4.38 11.35 13.38
C THR A 268 3.26 10.30 13.39
N TRP A 269 2.45 10.33 14.43
CA TRP A 269 1.29 9.44 14.60
C TRP A 269 0.05 10.05 13.96
N GLY A 270 -0.52 9.35 12.98
CA GLY A 270 -1.78 9.69 12.37
C GLY A 270 -2.97 8.91 12.93
N PHE A 271 -4.12 9.11 12.31
CA PHE A 271 -5.37 8.42 12.65
C PHE A 271 -5.21 6.89 12.61
N LEU A 272 -4.62 6.35 11.53
CA LEU A 272 -4.43 4.91 11.36
C LEU A 272 -3.64 4.29 12.51
N ASN A 273 -2.55 4.92 12.93
CA ASN A 273 -1.72 4.40 14.02
C ASN A 273 -2.51 4.28 15.33
N ILE A 274 -3.33 5.29 15.63
CA ILE A 274 -4.19 5.29 16.82
C ILE A 274 -5.31 4.26 16.69
N LEU A 275 -5.92 4.15 15.51
CA LEU A 275 -6.97 3.17 15.24
C LEU A 275 -6.48 1.74 15.48
N VAL A 276 -5.37 1.34 14.83
CA VAL A 276 -4.85 -0.04 14.93
C VAL A 276 -4.36 -0.36 16.34
N MET A 277 -3.72 0.60 17.02
CA MET A 277 -3.31 0.45 18.41
C MET A 277 -4.51 0.22 19.34
N PHE A 278 -5.55 1.03 19.22
CA PHE A 278 -6.74 0.89 20.07
C PHE A 278 -7.55 -0.37 19.71
N GLU A 279 -7.62 -0.74 18.45
CA GLU A 279 -8.34 -1.97 18.05
C GLU A 279 -7.67 -3.21 18.65
N GLN A 280 -6.35 -3.29 18.64
CA GLN A 280 -5.62 -4.40 19.27
C GLN A 280 -5.77 -4.41 20.80
N ILE A 281 -5.71 -3.25 21.48
CA ILE A 281 -5.72 -3.18 22.93
C ILE A 281 -7.12 -3.22 23.51
N LEU A 282 -8.10 -2.55 22.88
CA LEU A 282 -9.45 -2.31 23.42
C LEU A 282 -10.56 -3.03 22.65
N GLY A 283 -10.25 -3.57 21.47
CA GLY A 283 -11.20 -4.17 20.55
C GLY A 283 -11.94 -3.14 19.69
N ARG A 284 -12.46 -3.60 18.56
CA ARG A 284 -13.02 -2.77 17.47
C ARG A 284 -14.16 -1.84 17.90
N GLU A 285 -15.06 -2.30 18.78
CA GLU A 285 -16.21 -1.49 19.22
C GLU A 285 -15.80 -0.18 19.91
N VAL A 286 -14.64 -0.16 20.57
CA VAL A 286 -14.12 1.02 21.25
C VAL A 286 -13.18 1.83 20.33
N ALA A 287 -12.44 1.14 19.48
CA ALA A 287 -11.42 1.74 18.63
C ALA A 287 -11.97 2.66 17.55
N VAL A 288 -13.14 2.31 16.99
CA VAL A 288 -13.71 3.01 15.81
C VAL A 288 -13.96 4.51 16.07
N ASP A 289 -14.42 4.87 17.26
CA ASP A 289 -14.71 6.26 17.61
C ASP A 289 -13.54 7.00 18.28
N ALA A 290 -12.55 6.24 18.76
CA ALA A 290 -11.48 6.80 19.61
C ALA A 290 -10.52 7.76 18.88
N PRO A 291 -10.10 7.50 17.63
CA PRO A 291 -9.19 8.38 16.91
C PRO A 291 -9.87 9.53 16.17
N THR A 292 -11.22 9.61 16.15
CA THR A 292 -11.96 10.66 15.44
C THR A 292 -11.53 12.05 15.92
N GLY A 293 -11.10 12.89 15.01
CA GLY A 293 -10.58 14.23 15.29
C GLY A 293 -9.14 14.23 15.82
N TRP A 294 -8.41 13.13 15.65
CA TRP A 294 -6.98 13.07 15.97
C TRP A 294 -6.17 13.81 14.91
N GLY A 295 -5.79 15.06 15.21
CA GLY A 295 -5.06 15.94 14.30
C GLY A 295 -3.55 15.65 14.19
N GLY A 296 -3.07 14.57 14.81
CA GLY A 296 -1.68 14.15 14.77
C GLY A 296 -1.05 14.03 16.16
N GLY A 297 0.04 13.27 16.22
CA GLY A 297 0.89 13.10 17.39
C GLY A 297 2.34 12.95 16.96
N ARG A 298 3.26 13.16 17.88
CA ARG A 298 4.70 12.98 17.62
C ARG A 298 5.33 12.21 18.76
N SER A 299 6.05 11.16 18.42
CA SER A 299 6.85 10.39 19.38
C SER A 299 8.33 10.59 19.14
N LEU A 300 9.08 10.71 20.21
CA LEU A 300 10.52 10.74 20.20
C LEU A 300 11.03 9.50 20.94
N VAL A 301 11.81 8.69 20.28
CA VAL A 301 12.45 7.50 20.85
C VAL A 301 13.92 7.79 21.04
N GLY A 302 14.45 7.44 22.21
CA GLY A 302 15.84 7.61 22.53
C GLY A 302 16.35 6.47 23.41
N TYR A 303 17.65 6.23 23.38
CA TYR A 303 18.32 5.26 24.23
C TYR A 303 19.41 5.93 25.08
N ALA A 304 19.77 5.28 26.21
CA ALA A 304 20.80 5.74 27.13
C ALA A 304 22.13 5.04 26.90
#